data_3b1434542c516614234d1fe11994d377
#
_entry.id   3b1434542c516614234d1fe11994d377
#
_cell.length_a   1.000
_cell.length_b   1.000
_cell.length_c   1.000
_cell.angle_alpha   90.00
_cell.angle_beta   90.00
_cell.angle_gamma   90.00
#
_symmetry.space_group_name_H-M   'P 1'
#
loop_
_entity.id
_entity.type
_entity.pdbx_description
1 polymer ?
#
loop_
_entity_poly.entity_id
_entity_poly.type
_entity_poly.pdbx_seq_one_letter_code
_entity_poly.pdbx_strand_id
1 'polypeptide(L)'
;MKNVIFFLCALFVGSAVWSAEFEAITPADFKPIRNPEMKFPAGDELKDSEWIAQKAKDPTVVWFKDRYFMYFSIFPKDLKASGCCLAIGIAQSTDLTHWTFAGVMKPLGDTDSNGCGAPCAKVWDDQVHLFYQSYGNGPKDSIHYAVSDDGIHFRPKGENPIFFPEGDWTNGRGIDADFFEFKGKCFLYVATRDPEGKIQKIAVAVAENRDEIDRGKWKMAYDGPIMEPVLPWETRCIEAPTLIEHDGRAFMFYAGGYNNDPQHIGVAVSDDGIHFKRLWDVPLITNGPKGQWNSSESGHPGIFKAPDGQTYLFYQGNDTHGATWFLSKVRIGWKDGLPFVF
;
A
#
# COMPACT_ATOMS: atom_id res chain seq x y z
N MET A 1 -19.71 62.42 -40.16
CA MET A 1 -19.65 61.70 -38.85
C MET A 1 -19.63 60.25 -39.18
N LYS A 2 -18.45 59.59 -39.11
CA LYS A 2 -18.28 58.19 -39.44
C LYS A 2 -18.16 57.40 -38.13
N ASN A 3 -19.11 56.50 -37.87
CA ASN A 3 -19.08 55.57 -36.71
C ASN A 3 -18.07 54.45 -36.98
N VAL A 4 -17.06 54.32 -36.13
CA VAL A 4 -16.15 53.22 -36.12
C VAL A 4 -16.66 52.22 -35.09
N ILE A 5 -17.04 51.02 -35.54
CA ILE A 5 -17.43 49.89 -34.70
C ILE A 5 -16.18 49.08 -34.45
N PHE A 6 -15.73 49.00 -33.18
CA PHE A 6 -14.70 48.08 -32.74
C PHE A 6 -15.31 46.69 -32.54
N PHE A 7 -14.86 45.71 -33.33
CA PHE A 7 -15.08 44.29 -33.04
C PHE A 7 -14.05 43.82 -32.01
N LEU A 8 -14.52 43.47 -30.83
CA LEU A 8 -13.73 42.72 -29.83
C LEU A 8 -13.77 41.25 -30.22
N CYS A 9 -12.66 40.71 -30.74
CA CYS A 9 -12.46 39.28 -30.89
C CYS A 9 -12.12 38.70 -29.52
N ALA A 10 -13.08 38.06 -28.88
CA ALA A 10 -12.82 37.21 -27.71
C ALA A 10 -12.22 35.86 -28.19
N LEU A 11 -10.95 35.67 -27.95
CA LEU A 11 -10.30 34.37 -28.07
C LEU A 11 -10.81 33.45 -26.96
N PHE A 12 -11.75 32.59 -27.30
CA PHE A 12 -12.05 31.40 -26.49
C PHE A 12 -10.91 30.40 -26.64
N VAL A 13 -10.00 30.35 -25.67
CA VAL A 13 -9.12 29.22 -25.50
C VAL A 13 -9.98 28.11 -24.91
N GLY A 14 -10.50 27.26 -25.78
CA GLY A 14 -11.17 26.04 -25.37
C GLY A 14 -10.16 25.12 -24.73
N SER A 15 -10.19 24.95 -23.38
CA SER A 15 -9.61 23.86 -22.71
C SER A 15 -10.28 22.58 -23.19
N ALA A 16 -9.60 21.82 -24.05
CA ALA A 16 -10.03 20.48 -24.42
C ALA A 16 -9.96 19.63 -23.13
N VAL A 17 -11.12 19.46 -22.49
CA VAL A 17 -11.29 18.44 -21.46
C VAL A 17 -11.23 17.11 -22.21
N TRP A 18 -10.10 16.43 -22.11
CA TRP A 18 -9.97 15.06 -22.52
C TRP A 18 -10.78 14.20 -21.53
N SER A 19 -12.06 14.00 -21.81
CA SER A 19 -12.78 12.88 -21.26
C SER A 19 -12.41 11.67 -22.12
N ALA A 20 -11.32 10.99 -21.78
CA ALA A 20 -11.18 9.62 -22.21
C ALA A 20 -12.35 8.86 -21.57
N GLU A 21 -13.35 8.48 -22.36
CA GLU A 21 -14.34 7.49 -21.96
C GLU A 21 -13.54 6.18 -21.75
N PHE A 22 -13.27 5.86 -20.49
CA PHE A 22 -12.73 4.55 -20.12
C PHE A 22 -13.86 3.55 -20.40
N GLU A 23 -13.63 2.59 -21.31
CA GLU A 23 -14.52 1.44 -21.41
C GLU A 23 -14.64 0.81 -20.03
N ALA A 24 -15.84 0.75 -19.50
CA ALA A 24 -16.10 0.15 -18.20
C ALA A 24 -15.67 -1.30 -18.28
N ILE A 25 -14.66 -1.69 -17.49
CA ILE A 25 -14.34 -3.10 -17.32
C ILE A 25 -15.57 -3.75 -16.69
N THR A 26 -16.16 -4.70 -17.40
CA THR A 26 -17.34 -5.39 -16.91
C THR A 26 -16.95 -6.46 -15.87
N PRO A 27 -17.82 -6.83 -14.92
CA PRO A 27 -17.54 -7.90 -13.97
C PRO A 27 -17.13 -9.23 -14.63
N ALA A 28 -17.50 -9.47 -15.91
CA ALA A 28 -17.10 -10.63 -16.68
C ALA A 28 -15.60 -10.65 -17.05
N ASP A 29 -14.95 -9.48 -17.06
CA ASP A 29 -13.52 -9.35 -17.36
C ASP A 29 -12.64 -9.67 -16.13
N PHE A 30 -13.24 -9.71 -14.94
CA PHE A 30 -12.57 -10.08 -13.70
C PHE A 30 -12.55 -11.59 -13.55
N LYS A 31 -11.40 -12.18 -13.84
CA LYS A 31 -11.18 -13.59 -13.53
C LYS A 31 -10.71 -13.70 -12.08
N PRO A 32 -11.49 -14.32 -11.19
CA PRO A 32 -11.00 -14.59 -9.84
C PRO A 32 -9.74 -15.44 -9.93
N ILE A 33 -8.71 -15.04 -9.21
CA ILE A 33 -7.41 -15.74 -9.20
C ILE A 33 -7.61 -17.04 -8.44
N ARG A 34 -7.64 -18.16 -9.19
CA ARG A 34 -7.96 -19.50 -8.66
C ARG A 34 -6.74 -20.26 -8.17
N ASN A 35 -5.60 -20.06 -8.85
CA ASN A 35 -4.35 -20.73 -8.52
C ASN A 35 -3.28 -19.66 -8.33
N PRO A 36 -2.79 -19.43 -7.11
CA PRO A 36 -1.73 -18.48 -6.87
C PRO A 36 -0.44 -18.96 -7.56
N GLU A 37 0.25 -18.06 -8.26
CA GLU A 37 1.61 -18.33 -8.76
C GLU A 37 2.60 -18.54 -7.61
N MET A 38 2.29 -17.98 -6.45
CA MET A 38 3.05 -18.05 -5.21
C MET A 38 2.08 -18.16 -4.04
N LYS A 39 2.44 -18.93 -3.02
CA LYS A 39 1.75 -18.94 -1.73
C LYS A 39 2.80 -18.96 -0.62
N PHE A 40 2.83 -17.92 0.18
CA PHE A 40 3.74 -17.82 1.31
C PHE A 40 2.95 -17.50 2.60
N PRO A 41 3.22 -18.13 3.74
CA PRO A 41 4.05 -19.31 3.93
C PRO A 41 3.48 -20.56 3.24
N ALA A 42 4.32 -21.31 2.53
CA ALA A 42 3.88 -22.50 1.76
C ALA A 42 3.87 -23.78 2.60
N GLY A 43 4.70 -23.85 3.63
CA GLY A 43 4.88 -25.05 4.43
C GLY A 43 5.53 -24.79 5.79
N ASP A 44 6.75 -25.19 5.93
CA ASP A 44 7.45 -25.25 7.23
C ASP A 44 8.26 -23.98 7.56
N GLU A 45 8.21 -22.90 6.75
CA GLU A 45 9.10 -21.73 6.88
C GLU A 45 9.03 -21.06 8.26
N LEU A 46 7.87 -21.12 8.91
CA LEU A 46 7.66 -20.52 10.24
C LEU A 46 7.34 -21.57 11.32
N LYS A 47 7.40 -22.87 10.99
CA LYS A 47 6.89 -23.95 11.85
C LYS A 47 7.56 -23.99 13.23
N ASP A 48 8.87 -23.91 13.29
CA ASP A 48 9.66 -24.00 14.51
C ASP A 48 10.00 -22.64 15.13
N SER A 49 9.44 -21.55 14.58
CA SER A 49 9.64 -20.19 15.07
C SER A 49 8.64 -19.82 16.18
N GLU A 50 8.88 -18.71 16.86
CA GLU A 50 7.92 -18.08 17.81
C GLU A 50 6.70 -17.46 17.13
N TRP A 51 6.61 -17.47 15.79
CA TRP A 51 5.59 -16.80 14.96
C TRP A 51 4.54 -17.78 14.47
N ILE A 52 3.30 -17.29 14.25
CA ILE A 52 2.20 -18.11 13.72
C ILE A 52 2.47 -18.40 12.25
N ALA A 53 2.66 -19.69 11.90
CA ALA A 53 3.07 -20.13 10.56
C ALA A 53 1.94 -19.81 9.61
N GLN A 54 1.00 -19.48 9.42
CA GLN A 54 -0.05 -19.22 8.42
C GLN A 54 -0.75 -17.86 8.65
N LYS A 55 0.05 -16.88 9.12
CA LYS A 55 -0.46 -15.52 9.34
C LYS A 55 0.53 -14.49 8.85
N ALA A 56 0.77 -14.45 7.54
CA ALA A 56 1.55 -13.42 6.87
C ALA A 56 0.61 -12.43 6.16
N LYS A 57 0.79 -11.14 6.39
CA LYS A 57 -0.03 -10.04 5.86
C LYS A 57 0.83 -8.90 5.33
N ASP A 58 0.22 -7.97 4.61
CA ASP A 58 0.75 -6.65 4.30
C ASP A 58 2.12 -6.71 3.59
N PRO A 59 2.22 -7.37 2.40
CA PRO A 59 3.49 -7.60 1.75
C PRO A 59 4.03 -6.36 1.04
N THR A 60 5.35 -6.14 1.16
CA THR A 60 6.14 -5.27 0.29
C THR A 60 7.40 -5.98 -0.16
N VAL A 61 7.85 -5.73 -1.39
CA VAL A 61 9.01 -6.41 -1.98
C VAL A 61 9.99 -5.40 -2.55
N VAL A 62 11.27 -5.68 -2.39
CA VAL A 62 12.37 -4.93 -3.01
C VAL A 62 13.42 -5.88 -3.59
N TRP A 63 14.19 -5.37 -4.57
CA TRP A 63 15.43 -5.96 -5.03
C TRP A 63 16.60 -5.27 -4.36
N PHE A 64 17.44 -6.02 -3.65
CA PHE A 64 18.57 -5.50 -2.93
C PHE A 64 19.70 -6.54 -2.86
N LYS A 65 20.92 -6.14 -3.20
CA LYS A 65 22.12 -7.01 -3.16
C LYS A 65 21.90 -8.38 -3.81
N ASP A 66 21.47 -8.36 -5.08
CA ASP A 66 21.28 -9.53 -5.95
C ASP A 66 20.25 -10.56 -5.46
N ARG A 67 19.24 -10.12 -4.68
CA ARG A 67 18.10 -10.93 -4.27
C ARG A 67 16.88 -10.10 -3.97
N TYR A 68 15.73 -10.75 -3.95
CA TYR A 68 14.48 -10.18 -3.51
C TYR A 68 14.33 -10.32 -2.00
N PHE A 69 13.86 -9.26 -1.36
CA PHE A 69 13.41 -9.28 0.03
C PHE A 69 11.92 -8.98 0.05
N MET A 70 11.18 -9.75 0.81
CA MET A 70 9.78 -9.49 1.13
C MET A 70 9.67 -9.20 2.63
N TYR A 71 9.06 -8.06 2.95
CA TYR A 71 8.72 -7.68 4.31
C TYR A 71 7.21 -7.78 4.46
N PHE A 72 6.75 -8.27 5.60
CA PHE A 72 5.34 -8.56 5.83
C PHE A 72 5.01 -8.58 7.32
N SER A 73 3.75 -8.32 7.68
CA SER A 73 3.31 -8.43 9.08
C SER A 73 3.16 -9.89 9.50
N ILE A 74 3.64 -10.23 10.71
CA ILE A 74 3.48 -11.55 11.34
C ILE A 74 3.04 -11.43 12.79
N PHE A 75 2.36 -12.47 13.28
CA PHE A 75 1.80 -12.53 14.63
C PHE A 75 2.55 -13.53 15.49
N PRO A 76 2.85 -13.21 16.75
CA PRO A 76 3.49 -14.15 17.67
C PRO A 76 2.53 -15.25 18.12
N LYS A 77 3.04 -16.44 18.41
CA LYS A 77 2.29 -17.53 19.05
C LYS A 77 1.94 -17.22 20.50
N ASP A 78 2.82 -16.52 21.19
CA ASP A 78 2.66 -16.09 22.59
C ASP A 78 3.01 -14.60 22.73
N LEU A 79 2.02 -13.77 23.01
CA LEU A 79 2.17 -12.32 23.18
C LEU A 79 3.09 -11.95 24.34
N LYS A 80 3.09 -12.74 25.43
CA LYS A 80 3.91 -12.43 26.60
C LYS A 80 5.38 -12.77 26.33
N ALA A 81 5.65 -13.88 25.67
CA ALA A 81 7.01 -14.29 25.33
C ALA A 81 7.64 -13.39 24.26
N SER A 82 6.86 -12.97 23.27
CA SER A 82 7.36 -12.12 22.18
C SER A 82 7.59 -10.66 22.59
N GLY A 83 6.80 -10.16 23.56
CA GLY A 83 6.82 -8.77 24.01
C GLY A 83 6.11 -7.79 23.07
N CYS A 84 5.54 -8.26 21.94
CA CYS A 84 4.79 -7.43 20.99
C CYS A 84 3.64 -8.20 20.35
N CYS A 85 2.57 -7.52 19.93
CA CYS A 85 1.40 -8.15 19.32
C CYS A 85 1.51 -8.35 17.80
N LEU A 86 2.48 -7.67 17.17
CA LEU A 86 2.76 -7.71 15.73
C LEU A 86 4.22 -7.37 15.49
N ALA A 87 4.84 -7.98 14.50
CA ALA A 87 6.20 -7.69 14.06
C ALA A 87 6.30 -7.78 12.54
N ILE A 88 7.45 -7.40 11.97
CA ILE A 88 7.71 -7.49 10.54
C ILE A 88 8.59 -8.69 10.25
N GLY A 89 8.02 -9.69 9.57
CA GLY A 89 8.74 -10.83 9.03
C GLY A 89 9.54 -10.46 7.79
N ILE A 90 10.64 -11.16 7.58
CA ILE A 90 11.55 -10.96 6.46
C ILE A 90 11.75 -12.28 5.75
N ALA A 91 11.53 -12.32 4.44
CA ALA A 91 11.82 -13.48 3.60
C ALA A 91 12.69 -13.06 2.41
N GLN A 92 13.45 -14.01 1.88
CA GLN A 92 14.34 -13.83 0.73
C GLN A 92 13.96 -14.78 -0.40
N SER A 93 14.20 -14.33 -1.64
CA SER A 93 13.99 -15.13 -2.85
C SER A 93 15.00 -14.74 -3.94
N THR A 94 15.24 -15.65 -4.88
CA THR A 94 15.97 -15.38 -6.12
C THR A 94 15.06 -15.37 -7.35
N ASP A 95 13.79 -15.79 -7.22
CA ASP A 95 12.87 -15.99 -8.35
C ASP A 95 11.45 -15.43 -8.12
N LEU A 96 11.20 -14.73 -7.00
CA LEU A 96 9.91 -14.19 -6.59
C LEU A 96 8.82 -15.24 -6.32
N THR A 97 9.13 -16.52 -6.39
CA THR A 97 8.17 -17.63 -6.23
C THR A 97 8.48 -18.47 -4.99
N HIS A 98 9.75 -18.84 -4.85
CA HIS A 98 10.23 -19.62 -3.71
C HIS A 98 10.89 -18.68 -2.69
N TRP A 99 10.32 -18.63 -1.50
CA TRP A 99 10.74 -17.72 -0.44
C TRP A 99 11.28 -18.50 0.76
N THR A 100 12.37 -18.02 1.31
CA THR A 100 12.96 -18.55 2.55
C THR A 100 12.85 -17.50 3.64
N PHE A 101 12.35 -17.88 4.81
CA PHE A 101 12.29 -17.00 5.98
C PHE A 101 13.71 -16.62 6.42
N ALA A 102 13.98 -15.32 6.58
CA ALA A 102 15.30 -14.78 6.85
C ALA A 102 15.43 -14.12 8.23
N GLY A 103 14.31 -13.68 8.82
CA GLY A 103 14.37 -13.03 10.12
C GLY A 103 13.11 -12.25 10.47
N VAL A 104 13.19 -11.49 11.55
CA VAL A 104 12.12 -10.62 12.05
C VAL A 104 12.69 -9.31 12.54
N MET A 105 12.08 -8.22 12.16
CA MET A 105 12.23 -6.94 12.83
C MET A 105 11.14 -6.82 13.90
N LYS A 106 11.53 -6.80 15.17
CA LYS A 106 10.65 -6.46 16.30
C LYS A 106 10.58 -4.93 16.44
N PRO A 107 9.64 -4.38 17.22
CA PRO A 107 9.60 -2.96 17.55
C PRO A 107 10.98 -2.41 17.94
N LEU A 108 11.30 -1.20 17.47
CA LEU A 108 12.62 -0.60 17.59
C LEU A 108 12.70 0.52 18.65
N GLY A 109 11.57 0.91 19.24
CA GLY A 109 11.53 1.98 20.23
C GLY A 109 10.29 1.95 21.12
N ASP A 110 10.15 2.96 21.99
CA ASP A 110 9.05 3.03 22.96
C ASP A 110 7.69 3.28 22.27
N THR A 111 7.69 4.05 21.18
CA THR A 111 6.45 4.47 20.49
C THR A 111 5.84 3.38 19.61
N ASP A 112 6.58 2.34 19.29
CA ASP A 112 6.12 1.15 18.58
C ASP A 112 6.17 -0.15 19.43
N SER A 113 6.46 -0.04 20.72
CA SER A 113 6.73 -1.18 21.62
C SER A 113 5.60 -2.22 21.69
N ASN A 114 4.35 -1.82 21.49
CA ASN A 114 3.21 -2.75 21.45
C ASN A 114 3.20 -3.63 20.20
N GLY A 115 3.73 -3.15 19.09
CA GLY A 115 3.82 -3.87 17.82
C GLY A 115 4.17 -2.95 16.66
N CYS A 116 4.67 -3.56 15.58
CA CYS A 116 4.95 -2.90 14.31
C CYS A 116 4.50 -3.77 13.13
N GLY A 117 4.08 -3.15 12.02
CA GLY A 117 3.60 -3.90 10.86
C GLY A 117 3.34 -3.05 9.64
N ALA A 118 2.65 -3.62 8.65
CA ALA A 118 2.33 -3.01 7.37
C ALA A 118 3.51 -2.23 6.77
N PRO A 119 4.60 -2.92 6.42
CA PRO A 119 5.82 -2.31 5.94
C PRO A 119 5.67 -1.81 4.50
N CYS A 120 6.31 -0.68 4.20
CA CYS A 120 6.64 -0.22 2.86
C CYS A 120 8.15 -0.11 2.73
N ALA A 121 8.75 -0.91 1.88
CA ALA A 121 10.19 -0.93 1.66
C ALA A 121 10.57 -0.24 0.34
N LYS A 122 11.64 0.51 0.36
CA LYS A 122 12.26 1.13 -0.82
C LYS A 122 13.78 0.96 -0.72
N VAL A 123 14.49 1.11 -1.84
CA VAL A 123 15.95 0.99 -1.87
C VAL A 123 16.56 2.24 -2.51
N TRP A 124 17.45 2.90 -1.77
CA TRP A 124 18.33 3.94 -2.27
C TRP A 124 19.60 4.01 -1.39
N ASP A 125 20.66 4.65 -1.86
CA ASP A 125 21.94 4.84 -1.13
C ASP A 125 22.50 3.53 -0.54
N ASP A 126 22.39 2.42 -1.28
CA ASP A 126 22.79 1.06 -0.88
C ASP A 126 22.20 0.60 0.47
N GLN A 127 20.99 1.07 0.79
CA GLN A 127 20.23 0.70 1.99
C GLN A 127 18.79 0.33 1.63
N VAL A 128 18.19 -0.52 2.46
CA VAL A 128 16.75 -0.71 2.49
C VAL A 128 16.17 0.30 3.47
N HIS A 129 15.24 1.10 2.99
CA HIS A 129 14.46 2.07 3.75
C HIS A 129 13.08 1.52 4.01
N LEU A 130 12.68 1.42 5.27
CA LEU A 130 11.44 0.79 5.70
C LEU A 130 10.56 1.80 6.43
N PHE A 131 9.43 2.13 5.83
CA PHE A 131 8.35 2.87 6.45
C PHE A 131 7.34 1.85 6.99
N TYR A 132 6.94 1.97 8.24
CA TYR A 132 6.06 0.99 8.87
C TYR A 132 5.19 1.66 9.92
N GLN A 133 4.10 1.03 10.26
CA GLN A 133 3.23 1.53 11.33
C GLN A 133 3.60 0.95 12.69
N SER A 134 3.45 1.75 13.76
CA SER A 134 3.22 1.17 15.09
C SER A 134 1.85 0.51 15.13
N TYR A 135 1.67 -0.49 15.99
CA TYR A 135 0.42 -1.23 16.09
C TYR A 135 0.06 -1.54 17.53
N GLY A 136 -1.25 -1.50 17.83
CA GLY A 136 -1.75 -1.79 19.17
C GLY A 136 -1.92 -0.56 20.07
N ASN A 137 -1.73 0.64 19.54
CA ASN A 137 -1.89 1.92 20.26
C ASN A 137 -3.22 2.63 19.91
N GLY A 138 -4.08 1.98 19.10
CA GLY A 138 -5.35 2.54 18.66
C GLY A 138 -5.18 3.83 17.83
N PRO A 139 -5.83 4.95 18.20
CA PRO A 139 -5.69 6.21 17.47
C PRO A 139 -4.27 6.79 17.47
N LYS A 140 -3.38 6.28 18.31
CA LYS A 140 -1.96 6.72 18.38
C LYS A 140 -1.03 5.87 17.51
N ASP A 141 -1.56 4.90 16.75
CA ASP A 141 -0.75 4.23 15.74
C ASP A 141 -0.27 5.27 14.72
N SER A 142 1.01 5.22 14.37
CA SER A 142 1.72 6.25 13.61
C SER A 142 2.80 5.64 12.73
N ILE A 143 3.31 6.40 11.77
CA ILE A 143 4.32 5.93 10.83
C ILE A 143 5.72 6.14 11.39
N HIS A 144 6.51 5.08 11.30
CA HIS A 144 7.90 4.99 11.73
C HIS A 144 8.82 4.76 10.53
N TYR A 145 10.09 5.05 10.72
CA TYR A 145 11.11 4.92 9.70
C TYR A 145 12.36 4.23 10.23
N ALA A 146 12.81 3.22 9.50
CA ALA A 146 14.02 2.47 9.81
C ALA A 146 14.85 2.20 8.55
N VAL A 147 16.12 1.89 8.71
CA VAL A 147 17.02 1.55 7.60
C VAL A 147 17.83 0.30 7.93
N SER A 148 18.23 -0.40 6.87
CA SER A 148 19.08 -1.59 6.94
C SER A 148 20.14 -1.58 5.86
N ASP A 149 21.37 -1.95 6.22
CA ASP A 149 22.48 -2.08 5.28
C ASP A 149 22.55 -3.50 4.65
N ASP A 150 21.82 -4.46 5.19
CA ASP A 150 21.82 -5.86 4.74
C ASP A 150 20.43 -6.42 4.40
N GLY A 151 19.38 -5.62 4.62
CA GLY A 151 17.99 -6.01 4.39
C GLY A 151 17.38 -6.85 5.51
N ILE A 152 18.11 -7.14 6.58
CA ILE A 152 17.67 -8.01 7.69
C ILE A 152 17.73 -7.27 9.04
N HIS A 153 18.81 -6.57 9.31
CA HIS A 153 19.02 -5.88 10.57
C HIS A 153 18.69 -4.40 10.42
N PHE A 154 17.56 -4.00 10.99
CA PHE A 154 17.06 -2.63 10.91
C PHE A 154 17.42 -1.83 12.16
N ARG A 155 17.66 -0.54 11.97
CA ARG A 155 17.82 0.46 13.03
C ARG A 155 16.89 1.66 12.75
N PRO A 156 16.39 2.35 13.78
CA PRO A 156 15.61 3.57 13.58
C PRO A 156 16.39 4.59 12.75
N LYS A 157 15.72 5.31 11.87
CA LYS A 157 16.27 6.44 11.14
C LYS A 157 15.62 7.72 11.66
N GLY A 158 16.44 8.61 12.25
CA GLY A 158 15.93 9.83 12.86
C GLY A 158 15.05 9.59 14.09
N GLU A 159 14.22 10.57 14.42
CA GLU A 159 13.27 10.52 15.54
C GLU A 159 11.93 9.94 15.07
N ASN A 160 11.46 8.87 15.71
CA ASN A 160 10.15 8.24 15.44
C ASN A 160 9.10 8.61 16.51
N PRO A 161 7.81 8.65 16.14
CA PRO A 161 7.26 8.47 14.80
C PRO A 161 7.59 9.65 13.88
N ILE A 162 7.73 9.36 12.57
CA ILE A 162 7.98 10.44 11.59
C ILE A 162 6.72 11.15 11.15
N PHE A 163 5.55 10.49 11.21
CA PHE A 163 4.30 11.03 10.73
C PHE A 163 3.06 10.40 11.37
N PHE A 164 2.04 11.19 11.53
CA PHE A 164 0.63 10.84 11.72
C PHE A 164 -0.24 11.96 11.11
N PRO A 165 -1.42 11.66 10.55
CA PRO A 165 -2.28 12.69 9.96
C PRO A 165 -2.90 13.59 11.02
N GLU A 166 -3.05 14.87 10.70
CA GLU A 166 -3.60 15.91 11.56
C GLU A 166 -4.84 16.55 10.91
N GLY A 167 -5.71 17.15 11.71
CA GLY A 167 -6.92 17.86 11.28
C GLY A 167 -8.21 17.32 11.91
N ASP A 168 -9.28 18.11 11.86
CA ASP A 168 -10.57 17.77 12.48
C ASP A 168 -11.33 16.63 11.75
N TRP A 169 -10.87 16.25 10.58
CA TRP A 169 -11.44 15.20 9.73
C TRP A 169 -10.90 13.79 10.03
N THR A 170 -9.91 13.67 10.95
CA THR A 170 -9.23 12.42 11.28
C THR A 170 -9.14 12.23 12.80
N ASN A 171 -9.05 10.97 13.23
CA ASN A 171 -8.73 10.65 14.62
C ASN A 171 -7.22 10.62 14.91
N GLY A 172 -6.37 10.96 13.93
CA GLY A 172 -4.92 11.01 14.05
C GLY A 172 -4.19 9.68 13.81
N ARG A 173 -4.91 8.58 13.60
CA ARG A 173 -4.29 7.28 13.32
C ARG A 173 -3.60 7.28 11.96
N GLY A 174 -2.30 6.92 11.90
CA GLY A 174 -1.54 6.71 10.67
C GLY A 174 -1.13 5.26 10.53
N ILE A 175 -1.62 4.57 9.49
CA ILE A 175 -1.30 3.17 9.21
C ILE A 175 -1.10 2.94 7.70
N ASP A 176 -0.59 1.76 7.32
CA ASP A 176 -0.48 1.28 5.94
C ASP A 176 0.22 2.30 5.03
N ALA A 177 1.43 2.70 5.40
CA ALA A 177 2.18 3.70 4.66
C ALA A 177 2.67 3.20 3.30
N ASP A 178 2.60 4.05 2.26
CA ASP A 178 3.44 3.92 1.07
C ASP A 178 4.24 5.20 0.81
N PHE A 179 5.56 5.06 0.74
CA PHE A 179 6.46 6.12 0.31
C PHE A 179 6.60 6.10 -1.21
N PHE A 180 6.36 7.22 -1.85
CA PHE A 180 6.39 7.32 -3.30
C PHE A 180 7.05 8.63 -3.76
N GLU A 181 8.01 8.52 -4.68
CA GLU A 181 8.60 9.68 -5.32
C GLU A 181 7.91 9.96 -6.64
N PHE A 182 7.45 11.18 -6.82
CA PHE A 182 6.75 11.57 -8.03
C PHE A 182 6.98 13.04 -8.34
N LYS A 183 7.34 13.34 -9.60
CA LYS A 183 7.58 14.70 -10.10
C LYS A 183 8.51 15.53 -9.21
N GLY A 184 9.56 14.88 -8.69
CA GLY A 184 10.61 15.52 -7.89
C GLY A 184 10.25 15.79 -6.43
N LYS A 185 9.14 15.27 -5.93
CA LYS A 185 8.72 15.34 -4.52
C LYS A 185 8.60 13.95 -3.91
N CYS A 186 8.67 13.89 -2.59
CA CYS A 186 8.38 12.70 -1.80
C CYS A 186 6.96 12.78 -1.25
N PHE A 187 6.19 11.72 -1.42
CA PHE A 187 4.84 11.57 -0.89
C PHE A 187 4.82 10.41 0.10
N LEU A 188 4.07 10.56 1.18
CA LEU A 188 3.77 9.53 2.16
C LEU A 188 2.25 9.37 2.24
N TYR A 189 1.74 8.34 1.59
CA TYR A 189 0.33 7.99 1.66
C TYR A 189 0.10 7.14 2.89
N VAL A 190 -1.01 7.34 3.57
CA VAL A 190 -1.39 6.57 4.77
C VAL A 190 -2.88 6.33 4.81
N ALA A 191 -3.30 5.25 5.43
CA ALA A 191 -4.69 5.09 5.84
C ALA A 191 -4.89 5.73 7.22
N THR A 192 -6.05 6.37 7.40
CA THR A 192 -6.49 6.97 8.65
C THR A 192 -7.99 6.76 8.84
N ARG A 193 -8.52 7.12 9.99
CA ARG A 193 -9.96 7.02 10.28
C ARG A 193 -10.58 8.38 10.52
N ASP A 194 -11.89 8.47 10.26
CA ASP A 194 -12.70 9.62 10.68
C ASP A 194 -12.61 9.83 12.21
N PRO A 195 -13.05 10.99 12.72
CA PRO A 195 -12.97 11.29 14.15
C PRO A 195 -13.67 10.26 15.04
N GLU A 196 -14.74 9.63 14.56
CA GLU A 196 -15.48 8.58 15.25
C GLU A 196 -14.83 7.19 15.15
N GLY A 197 -13.77 7.05 14.34
CA GLY A 197 -13.06 5.79 14.14
C GLY A 197 -13.81 4.73 13.34
N LYS A 198 -14.80 5.13 12.53
CA LYS A 198 -15.72 4.24 11.82
C LYS A 198 -15.40 4.06 10.34
N ILE A 199 -14.98 5.14 9.69
CA ILE A 199 -14.70 5.17 8.24
C ILE A 199 -13.19 5.30 8.04
N GLN A 200 -12.61 4.35 7.31
CA GLN A 200 -11.19 4.40 6.98
C GLN A 200 -10.98 4.98 5.58
N LYS A 201 -10.01 5.86 5.46
CA LYS A 201 -9.76 6.71 4.29
C LYS A 201 -8.26 6.92 4.07
N ILE A 202 -7.88 7.41 2.90
CA ILE A 202 -6.49 7.64 2.54
C ILE A 202 -6.17 9.13 2.63
N ALA A 203 -5.05 9.44 3.26
CA ALA A 203 -4.43 10.76 3.36
C ALA A 203 -3.05 10.76 2.70
N VAL A 204 -2.51 11.94 2.42
CA VAL A 204 -1.16 12.10 1.88
C VAL A 204 -0.44 13.29 2.50
N ALA A 205 0.81 13.06 2.89
CA ALA A 205 1.75 14.09 3.24
C ALA A 205 2.83 14.22 2.15
N VAL A 206 3.46 15.38 2.05
CA VAL A 206 4.50 15.70 1.09
C VAL A 206 5.73 16.25 1.79
N ALA A 207 6.90 15.85 1.28
CA ALA A 207 8.20 16.43 1.59
C ALA A 207 8.90 16.83 0.28
N GLU A 208 9.76 17.83 0.33
CA GLU A 208 10.38 18.39 -0.88
C GLU A 208 11.39 17.42 -1.53
N ASN A 209 12.06 16.61 -0.72
CA ASN A 209 13.04 15.61 -1.18
C ASN A 209 13.35 14.59 -0.07
N ARG A 210 14.24 13.62 -0.35
CA ARG A 210 14.64 12.55 0.61
C ARG A 210 15.39 13.05 1.84
N ASP A 211 15.96 14.25 1.82
CA ASP A 211 16.65 14.84 2.98
C ASP A 211 15.66 15.46 3.96
N GLU A 212 14.38 15.57 3.56
CA GLU A 212 13.31 16.18 4.37
C GLU A 212 12.18 15.21 4.70
N ILE A 213 12.49 13.93 4.93
CA ILE A 213 11.52 12.88 5.29
C ILE A 213 11.54 12.51 6.78
N ASP A 214 12.27 13.24 7.60
CA ASP A 214 12.31 13.06 9.05
C ASP A 214 11.07 13.67 9.75
N ARG A 215 10.96 13.42 11.04
CA ARG A 215 9.91 13.98 11.90
C ARG A 215 9.79 15.49 11.77
N GLY A 216 8.55 15.96 11.62
CA GLY A 216 8.23 17.40 11.51
C GLY A 216 8.56 18.03 10.15
N LYS A 217 9.03 17.25 9.19
CA LYS A 217 9.28 17.70 7.81
C LYS A 217 8.10 17.43 6.87
N TRP A 218 7.34 16.40 7.14
CA TRP A 218 6.14 16.06 6.39
C TRP A 218 5.04 17.11 6.58
N LYS A 219 4.40 17.53 5.50
CA LYS A 219 3.26 18.43 5.50
C LYS A 219 2.08 17.76 4.87
N MET A 220 0.89 17.86 5.46
CA MET A 220 -0.33 17.44 4.78
C MET A 220 -0.41 18.12 3.41
N ALA A 221 -0.52 17.33 2.35
CA ALA A 221 -0.61 17.86 0.99
C ALA A 221 -2.02 18.37 0.65
N TYR A 222 -3.01 17.95 1.43
CA TYR A 222 -4.41 18.34 1.30
C TYR A 222 -5.05 18.42 2.70
N ASP A 223 -5.92 19.39 2.92
CA ASP A 223 -6.67 19.52 4.16
C ASP A 223 -7.91 18.63 4.14
N GLY A 224 -7.69 17.34 4.36
CA GLY A 224 -8.69 16.30 4.30
C GLY A 224 -8.16 14.99 3.71
N PRO A 225 -9.00 13.96 3.59
CA PRO A 225 -8.65 12.74 2.89
C PRO A 225 -8.59 12.99 1.37
N ILE A 226 -7.63 12.35 0.70
CA ILE A 226 -7.55 12.37 -0.77
C ILE A 226 -8.48 11.36 -1.42
N MET A 227 -8.86 10.33 -0.69
CA MET A 227 -9.88 9.35 -1.09
C MET A 227 -10.65 8.86 0.14
N GLU A 228 -11.96 8.66 -0.04
CA GLU A 228 -12.89 8.06 0.91
C GLU A 228 -13.65 6.91 0.26
N PRO A 229 -14.15 5.91 1.02
CA PRO A 229 -14.98 4.84 0.45
C PRO A 229 -16.29 5.42 -0.08
N VAL A 230 -16.59 5.16 -1.37
CA VAL A 230 -17.81 5.63 -2.05
C VAL A 230 -18.46 4.53 -2.89
N LEU A 231 -17.73 3.47 -3.22
CA LEU A 231 -18.23 2.35 -4.00
C LEU A 231 -18.79 1.26 -3.08
N PRO A 232 -19.85 0.53 -3.48
CA PRO A 232 -20.45 -0.49 -2.63
C PRO A 232 -19.48 -1.55 -2.11
N TRP A 233 -18.49 -1.95 -2.88
CA TRP A 233 -17.49 -2.95 -2.49
C TRP A 233 -16.42 -2.41 -1.53
N GLU A 234 -16.25 -1.10 -1.44
CA GLU A 234 -15.36 -0.45 -0.47
C GLU A 234 -15.96 -0.41 0.94
N THR A 235 -17.28 -0.61 1.04
CA THR A 235 -18.05 -0.57 2.30
C THR A 235 -17.80 0.72 3.10
N ARG A 236 -16.99 0.67 4.15
CA ARG A 236 -16.61 1.81 5.00
C ARG A 236 -15.09 1.92 5.15
N CYS A 237 -14.32 1.28 4.26
CA CYS A 237 -12.88 1.22 4.39
C CYS A 237 -12.21 1.26 3.02
N ILE A 238 -11.25 2.17 2.86
CA ILE A 238 -10.17 2.05 1.91
C ILE A 238 -8.86 2.21 2.66
N GLU A 239 -7.87 1.36 2.34
CA GLU A 239 -6.59 1.27 3.05
C GLU A 239 -5.49 0.74 2.15
N ALA A 240 -4.27 0.61 2.68
CA ALA A 240 -3.13 0.00 2.03
C ALA A 240 -2.85 0.55 0.62
N PRO A 241 -2.70 1.88 0.46
CA PRO A 241 -2.28 2.44 -0.81
C PRO A 241 -0.88 1.94 -1.16
N THR A 242 -0.66 1.60 -2.44
CA THR A 242 0.67 1.33 -2.98
C THR A 242 0.76 1.89 -4.39
N LEU A 243 1.84 2.59 -4.71
CA LEU A 243 1.91 3.41 -5.91
C LEU A 243 3.04 3.03 -6.86
N ILE A 244 2.76 3.22 -8.14
CA ILE A 244 3.73 3.12 -9.23
C ILE A 244 3.50 4.23 -10.24
N GLU A 245 4.60 4.73 -10.83
CA GLU A 245 4.52 5.63 -11.97
C GLU A 245 4.44 4.84 -13.27
N HIS A 246 3.52 5.23 -14.15
CA HIS A 246 3.44 4.75 -15.53
C HIS A 246 2.98 5.90 -16.43
N ASP A 247 3.75 6.14 -17.53
CA ASP A 247 3.50 7.20 -18.50
C ASP A 247 3.27 8.58 -17.86
N GLY A 248 4.09 8.95 -16.85
CA GLY A 248 4.07 10.24 -16.17
C GLY A 248 2.88 10.46 -15.24
N ARG A 249 2.11 9.40 -14.93
CA ARG A 249 0.99 9.39 -14.00
C ARG A 249 1.25 8.47 -12.81
N ALA A 250 0.69 8.82 -11.66
CA ALA A 250 0.72 8.01 -10.45
C ALA A 250 -0.50 7.07 -10.43
N PHE A 251 -0.26 5.78 -10.40
CA PHE A 251 -1.30 4.75 -10.22
C PHE A 251 -1.24 4.22 -8.80
N MET A 252 -2.35 4.35 -8.09
CA MET A 252 -2.54 3.83 -6.74
C MET A 252 -3.38 2.56 -6.78
N PHE A 253 -2.81 1.45 -6.34
CA PHE A 253 -3.57 0.24 -6.00
C PHE A 253 -3.91 0.35 -4.52
N TYR A 254 -5.14 0.04 -4.14
CA TYR A 254 -5.62 0.17 -2.76
C TYR A 254 -6.57 -0.94 -2.40
N ALA A 255 -6.66 -1.27 -1.11
CA ALA A 255 -7.64 -2.21 -0.61
C ALA A 255 -8.95 -1.50 -0.26
N GLY A 256 -10.07 -2.10 -0.64
CA GLY A 256 -11.41 -1.65 -0.27
C GLY A 256 -12.19 -2.73 0.48
N GLY A 257 -12.90 -2.33 1.53
CA GLY A 257 -13.45 -3.19 2.56
C GLY A 257 -12.44 -3.49 3.67
N TYR A 258 -12.92 -3.72 4.90
CA TYR A 258 -12.05 -4.25 5.97
C TYR A 258 -11.69 -5.70 5.71
N ASN A 259 -10.63 -6.20 6.40
CA ASN A 259 -10.28 -7.60 6.37
C ASN A 259 -11.53 -8.47 6.57
N ASN A 260 -11.79 -9.38 5.64
CA ASN A 260 -12.93 -10.32 5.65
C ASN A 260 -14.35 -9.71 5.53
N ASP A 261 -14.48 -8.45 5.03
CA ASP A 261 -15.77 -7.77 4.82
C ASP A 261 -16.37 -7.82 3.39
N PRO A 262 -16.01 -8.64 2.43
CA PRO A 262 -14.72 -9.11 1.96
C PRO A 262 -13.84 -7.97 1.41
N GLN A 263 -12.52 -8.03 1.60
CA GLN A 263 -11.59 -7.05 1.06
C GLN A 263 -11.25 -7.37 -0.40
N HIS A 264 -11.16 -6.32 -1.23
CA HIS A 264 -10.80 -6.37 -2.65
C HIS A 264 -9.75 -5.31 -2.99
N ILE A 265 -9.19 -5.34 -4.20
CA ILE A 265 -8.19 -4.36 -4.63
C ILE A 265 -8.73 -3.53 -5.80
N GLY A 266 -8.76 -2.22 -5.63
CA GLY A 266 -9.09 -1.23 -6.65
C GLY A 266 -7.88 -0.47 -7.18
N VAL A 267 -8.12 0.36 -8.20
CA VAL A 267 -7.09 1.22 -8.80
C VAL A 267 -7.62 2.63 -9.01
N ALA A 268 -6.79 3.60 -8.66
CA ALA A 268 -7.01 5.01 -8.95
C ALA A 268 -5.77 5.61 -9.63
N VAL A 269 -5.95 6.70 -10.36
CA VAL A 269 -4.89 7.38 -11.10
C VAL A 269 -4.90 8.87 -10.79
N SER A 270 -3.71 9.48 -10.77
CA SER A 270 -3.50 10.91 -10.55
C SER A 270 -2.39 11.45 -11.45
N ASP A 271 -2.56 12.71 -11.88
CA ASP A 271 -1.53 13.44 -12.61
C ASP A 271 -0.58 14.21 -11.66
N ASP A 272 -0.97 14.45 -10.42
CA ASP A 272 -0.20 15.27 -9.47
C ASP A 272 0.18 14.56 -8.15
N GLY A 273 -0.32 13.32 -7.95
CA GLY A 273 -0.09 12.55 -6.73
C GLY A 273 -1.02 12.94 -5.56
N ILE A 274 -1.95 13.85 -5.77
CA ILE A 274 -2.89 14.33 -4.73
C ILE A 274 -4.34 14.07 -5.13
N HIS A 275 -4.72 14.46 -6.34
CA HIS A 275 -6.08 14.33 -6.83
C HIS A 275 -6.24 13.03 -7.62
N PHE A 276 -6.79 12.01 -6.96
CA PHE A 276 -6.98 10.68 -7.53
C PHE A 276 -8.39 10.48 -8.07
N LYS A 277 -8.48 9.81 -9.22
CA LYS A 277 -9.73 9.34 -9.82
C LYS A 277 -9.67 7.82 -9.91
N ARG A 278 -10.70 7.11 -9.41
CA ARG A 278 -10.86 5.68 -9.61
C ARG A 278 -10.94 5.37 -11.10
N LEU A 279 -10.25 4.31 -11.52
CA LEU A 279 -10.32 3.89 -12.92
C LEU A 279 -11.64 3.19 -13.23
N TRP A 280 -12.18 2.46 -12.27
CA TRP A 280 -13.39 1.65 -12.43
C TRP A 280 -14.24 1.68 -11.15
N ASP A 281 -15.55 1.43 -11.31
CA ASP A 281 -16.47 1.27 -10.19
C ASP A 281 -16.45 -0.14 -9.57
N VAL A 282 -15.65 -1.03 -10.14
CA VAL A 282 -15.42 -2.42 -9.71
C VAL A 282 -13.95 -2.65 -9.37
N PRO A 283 -13.63 -3.59 -8.49
CA PRO A 283 -12.24 -3.87 -8.14
C PRO A 283 -11.48 -4.52 -9.30
N LEU A 284 -10.17 -4.29 -9.37
CA LEU A 284 -9.26 -4.99 -10.29
C LEU A 284 -9.04 -6.44 -9.88
N ILE A 285 -8.94 -6.70 -8.58
CA ILE A 285 -8.78 -8.05 -8.01
C ILE A 285 -9.91 -8.31 -7.02
N THR A 286 -10.63 -9.39 -7.26
CA THR A 286 -11.73 -9.86 -6.41
C THR A 286 -11.36 -11.14 -5.68
N ASN A 287 -12.16 -11.51 -4.70
CA ASN A 287 -12.04 -12.78 -4.02
C ASN A 287 -12.36 -13.96 -4.95
N GLY A 288 -11.68 -15.07 -4.70
CA GLY A 288 -11.99 -16.33 -5.36
C GLY A 288 -13.36 -16.88 -4.95
N PRO A 289 -13.94 -17.81 -5.73
CA PRO A 289 -15.14 -18.51 -5.34
C PRO A 289 -14.91 -19.36 -4.08
N LYS A 290 -15.99 -19.70 -3.39
CA LYS A 290 -15.94 -20.55 -2.18
C LYS A 290 -15.06 -21.79 -2.40
N GLY A 291 -14.16 -22.03 -1.46
CA GLY A 291 -13.20 -23.14 -1.49
C GLY A 291 -11.88 -22.83 -2.17
N GLN A 292 -11.72 -21.61 -2.67
CA GLN A 292 -10.41 -21.10 -3.11
C GLN A 292 -9.68 -20.43 -1.94
N TRP A 293 -8.36 -20.44 -2.00
CA TRP A 293 -7.46 -19.93 -0.96
C TRP A 293 -7.69 -18.48 -0.53
N ASN A 294 -8.32 -17.68 -1.39
CA ASN A 294 -8.62 -16.26 -1.19
C ASN A 294 -10.12 -15.96 -1.22
N SER A 295 -10.98 -16.93 -0.87
CA SER A 295 -12.42 -16.77 -1.01
C SER A 295 -13.06 -15.82 0.00
N SER A 296 -12.38 -15.47 1.08
CA SER A 296 -12.86 -14.48 2.05
C SER A 296 -12.12 -13.15 2.02
N GLU A 297 -10.96 -13.10 1.34
CA GLU A 297 -10.17 -11.87 1.27
C GLU A 297 -9.15 -11.92 0.12
N SER A 298 -8.98 -10.78 -0.59
CA SER A 298 -7.88 -10.48 -1.49
C SER A 298 -7.57 -9.00 -1.33
N GLY A 299 -6.60 -8.66 -0.50
CA GLY A 299 -6.38 -7.27 -0.11
C GLY A 299 -4.92 -6.91 0.15
N HIS A 300 -4.74 -5.74 0.71
CA HIS A 300 -3.46 -5.14 1.09
C HIS A 300 -2.39 -5.29 0.00
N PRO A 301 -2.51 -4.56 -1.13
CA PRO A 301 -1.59 -4.67 -2.26
C PRO A 301 -0.21 -4.08 -1.96
N GLY A 302 0.83 -4.65 -2.56
CA GLY A 302 2.18 -4.12 -2.59
C GLY A 302 2.73 -4.20 -4.02
N ILE A 303 2.81 -3.06 -4.74
CA ILE A 303 3.28 -3.02 -6.12
C ILE A 303 4.80 -3.02 -6.17
N PHE A 304 5.37 -3.80 -7.08
CA PHE A 304 6.81 -3.95 -7.24
C PHE A 304 7.19 -4.06 -8.72
N LYS A 305 8.14 -3.24 -9.16
CA LYS A 305 8.76 -3.36 -10.48
C LYS A 305 10.11 -4.05 -10.33
N ALA A 306 10.22 -5.24 -10.92
CA ALA A 306 11.43 -6.05 -10.87
C ALA A 306 12.55 -5.50 -11.79
N PRO A 307 13.81 -5.88 -11.58
CA PRO A 307 14.94 -5.46 -12.41
C PRO A 307 14.82 -5.82 -13.90
N ASP A 308 14.08 -6.87 -14.23
CA ASP A 308 13.77 -7.28 -15.60
C ASP A 308 12.67 -6.41 -16.27
N GLY A 309 12.15 -5.41 -15.55
CA GLY A 309 11.12 -4.49 -16.01
C GLY A 309 9.69 -5.01 -15.82
N GLN A 310 9.47 -6.25 -15.37
CA GLN A 310 8.14 -6.75 -15.08
C GLN A 310 7.56 -6.13 -13.81
N THR A 311 6.26 -5.90 -13.81
CA THR A 311 5.55 -5.37 -12.63
C THR A 311 4.72 -6.48 -11.99
N TYR A 312 4.84 -6.61 -10.68
CA TYR A 312 4.09 -7.54 -9.86
C TYR A 312 3.28 -6.80 -8.80
N LEU A 313 2.07 -7.28 -8.55
CA LEU A 313 1.26 -6.89 -7.41
C LEU A 313 1.24 -8.05 -6.42
N PHE A 314 1.92 -7.87 -5.30
CA PHE A 314 1.82 -8.77 -4.15
C PHE A 314 0.58 -8.41 -3.35
N TYR A 315 -0.06 -9.39 -2.74
CA TYR A 315 -1.26 -9.18 -1.95
C TYR A 315 -1.49 -10.32 -0.96
N GLN A 316 -2.31 -10.08 0.03
CA GLN A 316 -2.73 -11.10 0.99
C GLN A 316 -4.09 -11.69 0.59
N GLY A 317 -4.34 -12.93 1.04
CA GLY A 317 -5.63 -13.57 0.89
C GLY A 317 -5.83 -14.66 1.94
N ASN A 318 -7.08 -15.01 2.18
CA ASN A 318 -7.46 -16.14 3.02
C ASN A 318 -8.86 -16.68 2.64
N ASP A 319 -9.17 -17.88 3.13
CA ASP A 319 -10.45 -18.58 3.00
C ASP A 319 -11.07 -18.94 4.36
N THR A 320 -10.51 -18.40 5.43
CA THR A 320 -10.79 -18.78 6.82
C THR A 320 -11.36 -17.64 7.65
N HIS A 321 -11.79 -16.55 7.02
CA HIS A 321 -12.25 -15.33 7.70
C HIS A 321 -11.27 -14.85 8.78
N GLY A 322 -9.96 -14.80 8.43
CA GLY A 322 -8.92 -14.24 9.28
C GLY A 322 -8.28 -15.22 10.29
N ALA A 323 -8.59 -16.51 10.25
CA ALA A 323 -7.82 -17.49 11.02
C ALA A 323 -6.42 -17.71 10.41
N THR A 324 -6.32 -17.63 9.08
CA THR A 324 -5.05 -17.71 8.34
C THR A 324 -4.94 -16.55 7.35
N TRP A 325 -3.72 -16.19 6.96
CA TRP A 325 -3.42 -15.32 5.82
C TRP A 325 -2.21 -15.84 5.07
N PHE A 326 -2.28 -15.77 3.76
CA PHE A 326 -1.20 -16.12 2.85
C PHE A 326 -0.92 -14.97 1.91
N LEU A 327 0.35 -14.84 1.50
CA LEU A 327 0.80 -13.88 0.51
C LEU A 327 0.89 -14.55 -0.86
N SER A 328 0.49 -13.81 -1.87
CA SER A 328 0.61 -14.22 -3.27
C SER A 328 0.96 -13.03 -4.16
N LYS A 329 1.11 -13.27 -5.47
CA LYS A 329 1.37 -12.23 -6.46
C LYS A 329 0.63 -12.50 -7.75
N VAL A 330 0.44 -11.43 -8.51
CA VAL A 330 0.03 -11.47 -9.93
C VAL A 330 0.93 -10.53 -10.72
N ARG A 331 1.02 -10.76 -12.04
CA ARG A 331 1.70 -9.83 -12.94
C ARG A 331 0.72 -8.74 -13.38
N ILE A 332 1.22 -7.52 -13.42
CA ILE A 332 0.51 -6.36 -13.95
C ILE A 332 1.11 -6.00 -15.30
N GLY A 333 0.28 -5.98 -16.33
CA GLY A 333 0.58 -5.44 -17.64
C GLY A 333 -0.06 -4.08 -17.85
N TRP A 334 0.32 -3.44 -18.95
CA TRP A 334 -0.20 -2.14 -19.34
C TRP A 334 -0.70 -2.21 -20.78
N LYS A 335 -1.93 -1.77 -21.01
CA LYS A 335 -2.53 -1.67 -22.34
C LYS A 335 -3.28 -0.33 -22.43
N ASP A 336 -2.96 0.45 -23.45
CA ASP A 336 -3.56 1.78 -23.67
C ASP A 336 -3.42 2.69 -22.43
N GLY A 337 -2.31 2.55 -21.69
CA GLY A 337 -2.03 3.31 -20.46
C GLY A 337 -2.86 2.87 -19.24
N LEU A 338 -3.52 1.71 -19.28
CA LEU A 338 -4.31 1.14 -18.18
C LEU A 338 -3.69 -0.17 -17.68
N PRO A 339 -3.68 -0.42 -16.34
CA PRO A 339 -3.19 -1.68 -15.80
C PRO A 339 -4.19 -2.81 -16.02
N PHE A 340 -3.67 -4.01 -16.23
CA PHE A 340 -4.45 -5.25 -16.25
C PHE A 340 -3.69 -6.40 -15.58
N VAL A 341 -4.41 -7.42 -15.14
CA VAL A 341 -3.84 -8.65 -14.57
C VAL A 341 -3.70 -9.70 -15.67
N PHE A 342 -2.52 -10.35 -15.74
CA PHE A 342 -2.25 -11.45 -16.67
C PHE A 342 -3.03 -12.73 -16.34
#